data_33accf724507568080e8dda1f9b87cb2
#
_entry.id   33accf724507568080e8dda1f9b87cb2
#
_cell.length_a   1.000
_cell.length_b   1.000
_cell.length_c   1.000
_cell.angle_alpha   90.00
_cell.angle_beta   90.00
_cell.angle_gamma   90.00
#
_symmetry.space_group_name_H-M   'P 1'
#
loop_
_entity.id
_entity.type
_entity.pdbx_description
1 polymer ?
#
loop_
_entity_poly.entity_id
_entity_poly.type
_entity_poly.pdbx_seq_one_letter_code
_entity_poly.pdbx_strand_id
1 'polypeptide(L)'
;PPLGVEGVAAADPNQWVPASDRPPFDWAGESVRRMGTVIHRWLRIICEDGLEKWPSHRVDAFTERISRHLKSAGISQDQLAEGVAQVKSALYQTLEDPTGRWILSGHTAGACEYGLSGSADGRIIHVVIDRTFIDDNGVRWIIDYKSSAHRGGSVEDFLDREKERYQEQMAGYARIMRGMENRPIRLMLYYPQLKNYREWGADEVSGLSYKV
;
A
#
# COMPACT_ATOMS: atom_id res chain seq x y z
N PRO A 1 34.77 -21.94 -25.86
CA PRO A 1 34.24 -20.63 -25.61
C PRO A 1 33.19 -20.69 -24.48
N PRO A 2 33.30 -19.86 -23.44
CA PRO A 2 32.34 -19.88 -22.35
C PRO A 2 31.07 -19.15 -22.78
N LEU A 3 29.93 -19.76 -22.45
CA LEU A 3 28.60 -19.18 -22.62
C LEU A 3 28.45 -17.99 -21.66
N GLY A 4 28.16 -16.83 -22.19
CA GLY A 4 27.90 -15.62 -21.44
C GLY A 4 26.63 -15.75 -20.60
N VAL A 5 26.74 -15.51 -19.31
CA VAL A 5 25.61 -15.38 -18.40
C VAL A 5 25.11 -13.94 -18.56
N GLU A 6 24.04 -13.74 -19.33
CA GLU A 6 23.34 -12.47 -19.37
C GLU A 6 22.73 -12.21 -17.99
N GLY A 7 23.09 -11.08 -17.39
CA GLY A 7 22.61 -10.66 -16.08
C GLY A 7 21.09 -10.43 -16.09
N VAL A 8 20.37 -11.23 -15.33
CA VAL A 8 18.95 -10.99 -15.02
C VAL A 8 18.90 -9.77 -14.10
N ALA A 9 18.37 -8.67 -14.62
CA ALA A 9 18.09 -7.49 -13.81
C ALA A 9 17.12 -7.86 -12.70
N ALA A 10 17.46 -7.49 -11.45
CA ALA A 10 16.60 -7.71 -10.30
C ALA A 10 15.27 -6.98 -10.48
N ALA A 11 14.18 -7.73 -10.52
CA ALA A 11 12.83 -7.19 -10.60
C ALA A 11 12.50 -6.50 -9.27
N ASP A 12 11.90 -5.30 -9.37
CA ASP A 12 11.37 -4.53 -8.25
C ASP A 12 10.34 -5.39 -7.48
N PRO A 13 10.55 -5.65 -6.16
CA PRO A 13 9.68 -6.54 -5.37
C PRO A 13 8.24 -6.06 -5.21
N ASN A 14 7.91 -4.84 -5.64
CA ASN A 14 6.56 -4.26 -5.55
C ASN A 14 5.77 -4.27 -6.86
N GLN A 15 6.26 -4.88 -7.92
CA GLN A 15 5.57 -4.94 -9.21
C GLN A 15 5.32 -6.38 -9.65
N TRP A 16 4.19 -6.95 -9.26
CA TRP A 16 3.57 -8.00 -10.05
C TRP A 16 2.70 -7.34 -11.15
N VAL A 17 3.32 -6.98 -12.28
CA VAL A 17 2.65 -6.55 -13.51
C VAL A 17 3.10 -7.51 -14.60
N PRO A 18 2.18 -8.18 -15.34
CA PRO A 18 2.55 -8.95 -16.53
C PRO A 18 3.35 -8.06 -17.48
N ALA A 19 4.40 -8.59 -18.07
CA ALA A 19 5.39 -7.84 -18.88
C ALA A 19 4.84 -7.19 -20.16
N SER A 20 3.55 -7.35 -20.48
CA SER A 20 2.90 -6.85 -21.70
C SER A 20 2.26 -5.46 -21.60
N ASP A 21 2.13 -4.87 -20.41
CA ASP A 21 1.37 -3.63 -20.21
C ASP A 21 2.20 -2.51 -19.53
N ARG A 22 3.41 -2.25 -20.01
CA ARG A 22 4.10 -1.01 -19.64
C ARG A 22 3.62 0.12 -20.55
N PRO A 23 2.80 1.08 -20.04
CA PRO A 23 2.50 2.27 -20.82
C PRO A 23 3.76 3.08 -21.10
N PRO A 24 3.78 3.92 -22.16
CA PRO A 24 4.91 4.75 -22.49
C PRO A 24 5.26 5.64 -21.29
N PHE A 25 6.54 5.92 -21.12
CA PHE A 25 7.17 6.63 -20.01
C PHE A 25 6.39 7.91 -19.65
N ASP A 26 5.61 7.87 -18.56
CA ASP A 26 4.79 8.98 -18.07
C ASP A 26 5.45 9.60 -16.84
N TRP A 27 6.08 10.75 -17.01
CA TRP A 27 6.70 11.54 -15.96
C TRP A 27 5.74 11.90 -14.82
N ALA A 28 4.47 12.15 -15.16
CA ALA A 28 3.43 12.45 -14.17
C ALA A 28 3.12 11.21 -13.30
N GLY A 29 3.07 10.04 -13.90
CA GLY A 29 2.86 8.77 -13.18
C GLY A 29 4.02 8.41 -12.27
N GLU A 30 5.26 8.72 -12.67
CA GLU A 30 6.43 8.45 -11.84
C GLU A 30 6.49 9.36 -10.60
N SER A 31 6.22 10.64 -10.74
CA SER A 31 6.14 11.57 -9.60
C SER A 31 5.06 11.17 -8.60
N VAL A 32 3.88 10.75 -9.08
CA VAL A 32 2.78 10.26 -8.23
C VAL A 32 3.21 8.99 -7.47
N ARG A 33 3.89 8.05 -8.13
CA ARG A 33 4.40 6.84 -7.49
C ARG A 33 5.43 7.16 -6.41
N ARG A 34 6.38 8.06 -6.69
CA ARG A 34 7.39 8.50 -5.73
C ARG A 34 6.78 9.19 -4.51
N MET A 35 5.78 10.04 -4.72
CA MET A 35 5.01 10.66 -3.62
C MET A 35 4.27 9.59 -2.81
N GLY A 36 3.67 8.59 -3.46
CA GLY A 36 3.05 7.44 -2.80
C GLY A 36 3.99 6.74 -1.83
N THR A 37 5.22 6.43 -2.27
CA THR A 37 6.25 5.83 -1.42
C THR A 37 6.55 6.69 -0.16
N VAL A 38 6.56 8.01 -0.30
CA VAL A 38 6.76 8.91 0.84
C VAL A 38 5.55 8.91 1.78
N ILE A 39 4.32 8.85 1.24
CA ILE A 39 3.08 8.73 2.04
C ILE A 39 3.13 7.43 2.85
N HIS A 40 3.37 6.27 2.23
CA HIS A 40 3.46 4.97 2.91
C HIS A 40 4.49 5.01 4.04
N ARG A 41 5.69 5.56 3.77
CA ARG A 41 6.72 5.73 4.79
C ARG A 41 6.25 6.54 5.98
N TRP A 42 5.49 7.61 5.78
CA TRP A 42 4.97 8.44 6.86
C TRP A 42 3.83 7.76 7.62
N LEU A 43 2.95 7.05 6.94
CA LEU A 43 1.91 6.25 7.59
C LEU A 43 2.52 5.17 8.48
N ARG A 44 3.62 4.53 8.04
CA ARG A 44 4.39 3.62 8.85
C ARG A 44 4.97 4.31 10.10
N ILE A 45 5.63 5.48 9.94
CA ILE A 45 6.20 6.23 11.06
C ILE A 45 5.11 6.57 12.09
N ILE A 46 3.93 7.02 11.65
CA ILE A 46 2.81 7.35 12.53
C ILE A 46 2.35 6.11 13.29
N CYS A 47 2.22 4.99 12.61
CA CYS A 47 1.81 3.72 13.20
C CYS A 47 2.83 3.21 14.23
N GLU A 48 4.12 3.26 13.92
CA GLU A 48 5.21 2.81 14.80
C GLU A 48 5.38 3.72 16.02
N ASP A 49 5.21 5.03 15.87
CA ASP A 49 5.28 6.01 16.96
C ASP A 49 4.09 5.87 17.93
N GLY A 50 2.95 5.42 17.45
CA GLY A 50 1.67 5.39 18.16
C GLY A 50 0.80 6.62 17.88
N LEU A 51 -0.45 6.36 17.51
CA LEU A 51 -1.41 7.36 17.04
C LEU A 51 -1.70 8.47 18.04
N GLU A 52 -1.59 8.17 19.34
CA GLU A 52 -1.78 9.13 20.43
C GLU A 52 -0.76 10.29 20.40
N LYS A 53 0.40 10.07 19.81
CA LYS A 53 1.44 11.09 19.63
C LYS A 53 1.22 11.94 18.37
N TRP A 54 0.21 11.62 17.57
CA TRP A 54 -0.03 12.24 16.26
C TRP A 54 -1.38 12.97 16.17
N PRO A 55 -1.59 14.06 16.95
CA PRO A 55 -2.68 14.97 16.61
C PRO A 55 -2.42 15.54 15.20
N SER A 56 -3.47 15.77 14.41
CA SER A 56 -3.32 16.11 13.00
C SER A 56 -2.37 17.30 12.75
N HIS A 57 -2.45 18.35 13.58
CA HIS A 57 -1.58 19.55 13.47
C HIS A 57 -0.08 19.24 13.62
N ARG A 58 0.30 18.09 14.21
CA ARG A 58 1.72 17.71 14.34
C ARG A 58 2.41 17.52 12.99
N VAL A 59 1.66 17.19 11.95
CA VAL A 59 2.19 17.02 10.58
C VAL A 59 2.98 18.25 10.13
N ASP A 60 2.57 19.46 10.54
CA ASP A 60 3.23 20.71 10.17
C ASP A 60 4.69 20.79 10.64
N ALA A 61 4.96 20.27 11.83
CA ALA A 61 6.30 20.27 12.38
C ALA A 61 7.30 19.43 11.55
N PHE A 62 6.80 18.58 10.66
CA PHE A 62 7.64 17.70 9.84
C PHE A 62 7.77 18.14 8.37
N THR A 63 7.33 19.34 8.03
CA THR A 63 7.38 19.88 6.65
C THR A 63 8.76 19.73 6.01
N GLU A 64 9.84 20.10 6.71
CA GLU A 64 11.19 19.97 6.18
C GLU A 64 11.65 18.52 6.03
N ARG A 65 11.23 17.64 6.93
CA ARG A 65 11.57 16.22 6.85
C ARG A 65 10.82 15.55 5.69
N ILE A 66 9.56 15.91 5.47
CA ILE A 66 8.78 15.48 4.29
C ILE A 66 9.49 15.93 3.01
N SER A 67 9.90 17.20 2.94
CA SER A 67 10.65 17.75 1.80
C SER A 67 11.94 16.96 1.52
N ARG A 68 12.71 16.63 2.55
CA ARG A 68 13.94 15.79 2.39
C ARG A 68 13.63 14.39 1.89
N HIS A 69 12.55 13.75 2.36
CA HIS A 69 12.15 12.43 1.88
C HIS A 69 11.72 12.47 0.40
N LEU A 70 10.99 13.52 -0.02
CA LEU A 70 10.61 13.72 -1.42
C LEU A 70 11.83 13.93 -2.32
N LYS A 71 12.79 14.74 -1.90
CA LYS A 71 14.07 14.90 -2.63
C LYS A 71 14.81 13.57 -2.76
N SER A 72 14.90 12.81 -1.67
CA SER A 72 15.54 11.48 -1.68
C SER A 72 14.81 10.47 -2.56
N ALA A 73 13.48 10.62 -2.72
CA ALA A 73 12.69 9.83 -3.65
C ALA A 73 12.81 10.30 -5.11
N GLY A 74 13.54 11.39 -5.37
CA GLY A 74 13.81 11.90 -6.72
C GLY A 74 12.73 12.86 -7.25
N ILE A 75 11.93 13.49 -6.36
CA ILE A 75 11.06 14.59 -6.76
C ILE A 75 11.89 15.81 -7.09
N SER A 76 11.63 16.41 -8.24
CA SER A 76 12.36 17.59 -8.74
C SER A 76 12.06 18.83 -7.91
N GLN A 77 12.96 19.82 -7.97
CA GLN A 77 12.86 21.03 -7.14
C GLN A 77 11.61 21.86 -7.45
N ASP A 78 11.19 21.89 -8.70
CA ASP A 78 9.98 22.57 -9.17
C ASP A 78 8.67 21.92 -8.68
N GLN A 79 8.67 20.60 -8.49
CA GLN A 79 7.52 19.82 -7.99
C GLN A 79 7.51 19.68 -6.46
N LEU A 80 8.57 20.11 -5.78
CA LEU A 80 8.76 19.81 -4.36
C LEU A 80 7.69 20.44 -3.46
N ALA A 81 7.32 21.71 -3.72
CA ALA A 81 6.33 22.41 -2.91
C ALA A 81 4.95 21.74 -3.02
N GLU A 82 4.56 21.37 -4.22
CA GLU A 82 3.32 20.63 -4.48
C GLU A 82 3.36 19.24 -3.84
N GLY A 83 4.46 18.51 -4.00
CA GLY A 83 4.65 17.20 -3.37
C GLY A 83 4.53 17.23 -1.85
N VAL A 84 5.14 18.24 -1.20
CA VAL A 84 5.00 18.46 0.26
C VAL A 84 3.54 18.69 0.64
N ALA A 85 2.83 19.55 -0.11
CA ALA A 85 1.42 19.82 0.15
C ALA A 85 0.55 18.57 0.01
N GLN A 86 0.79 17.75 -1.02
CA GLN A 86 0.06 16.50 -1.26
C GLN A 86 0.32 15.46 -0.17
N VAL A 87 1.59 15.25 0.24
CA VAL A 87 1.92 14.34 1.33
C VAL A 87 1.27 14.81 2.63
N LYS A 88 1.39 16.08 2.98
CA LYS A 88 0.75 16.63 4.19
C LYS A 88 -0.77 16.45 4.15
N SER A 89 -1.41 16.75 3.02
CA SER A 89 -2.85 16.55 2.84
C SER A 89 -3.26 15.10 3.08
N ALA A 90 -2.55 14.14 2.50
CA ALA A 90 -2.82 12.72 2.71
C ALA A 90 -2.70 12.32 4.20
N LEU A 91 -1.67 12.81 4.89
CA LEU A 91 -1.48 12.52 6.32
C LEU A 91 -2.56 13.17 7.19
N TYR A 92 -2.92 14.44 6.92
CA TYR A 92 -4.03 15.11 7.62
C TYR A 92 -5.33 14.35 7.43
N GLN A 93 -5.66 14.03 6.19
CA GLN A 93 -6.89 13.33 5.88
C GLN A 93 -6.96 11.96 6.58
N THR A 94 -5.87 11.21 6.59
CA THR A 94 -5.80 9.92 7.30
C THR A 94 -5.96 10.08 8.82
N LEU A 95 -5.33 11.09 9.41
CA LEU A 95 -5.40 11.36 10.85
C LEU A 95 -6.75 11.89 11.31
N GLU A 96 -7.54 12.45 10.42
CA GLU A 96 -8.91 12.96 10.69
C GLU A 96 -9.99 11.94 10.32
N ASP A 97 -9.69 10.98 9.44
CA ASP A 97 -10.62 9.94 9.04
C ASP A 97 -10.72 8.84 10.11
N PRO A 98 -11.94 8.51 10.61
CA PRO A 98 -12.11 7.43 11.57
C PRO A 98 -11.51 6.09 11.13
N THR A 99 -11.66 5.74 9.84
CA THR A 99 -11.10 4.50 9.27
C THR A 99 -9.57 4.58 9.22
N GLY A 100 -9.01 5.71 8.78
CA GLY A 100 -7.56 5.93 8.77
C GLY A 100 -6.96 5.84 10.17
N ARG A 101 -7.61 6.43 11.17
CA ARG A 101 -7.21 6.33 12.58
C ARG A 101 -7.27 4.90 13.10
N TRP A 102 -8.34 4.17 12.78
CA TRP A 102 -8.46 2.76 13.15
C TRP A 102 -7.33 1.93 12.53
N ILE A 103 -7.03 2.09 11.24
CA ILE A 103 -5.93 1.39 10.57
C ILE A 103 -4.59 1.65 11.26
N LEU A 104 -4.32 2.90 11.67
CA LEU A 104 -3.05 3.32 12.25
C LEU A 104 -2.95 3.05 13.76
N SER A 105 -4.06 2.68 14.43
CA SER A 105 -4.06 2.42 15.86
C SER A 105 -3.31 1.13 16.22
N GLY A 106 -3.03 0.97 17.52
CA GLY A 106 -2.42 -0.25 18.05
C GLY A 106 -3.40 -1.42 18.02
N HIS A 107 -3.03 -2.49 17.30
CA HIS A 107 -3.81 -3.73 17.19
C HIS A 107 -2.96 -4.94 17.52
N THR A 108 -3.62 -6.04 17.87
CA THR A 108 -2.95 -7.32 18.09
C THR A 108 -2.20 -7.78 16.84
N ALA A 109 -0.96 -8.22 16.99
CA ALA A 109 -0.08 -8.64 15.89
C ALA A 109 -0.04 -7.65 14.72
N GLY A 110 -0.08 -6.33 15.06
CA GLY A 110 0.01 -5.24 14.10
C GLY A 110 1.44 -5.10 13.57
N ALA A 111 1.57 -4.98 12.25
CA ALA A 111 2.84 -4.74 11.58
C ALA A 111 2.65 -3.81 10.38
N CYS A 112 3.67 -3.01 10.09
CA CYS A 112 3.76 -2.16 8.90
C CYS A 112 4.92 -2.64 8.03
N GLU A 113 4.79 -2.51 6.70
CA GLU A 113 5.80 -3.00 5.75
C GLU A 113 6.18 -4.48 6.04
N TYR A 114 5.15 -5.30 6.22
CA TYR A 114 5.32 -6.68 6.66
C TYR A 114 5.75 -7.57 5.50
N GLY A 115 7.05 -7.94 5.50
CA GLY A 115 7.62 -8.84 4.49
C GLY A 115 7.18 -10.29 4.70
N LEU A 116 6.65 -10.91 3.67
CA LEU A 116 6.27 -12.32 3.63
C LEU A 116 6.94 -13.02 2.47
N SER A 117 7.26 -14.30 2.68
CA SER A 117 7.73 -15.19 1.62
C SER A 117 6.86 -16.43 1.60
N GLY A 118 6.41 -16.81 0.43
CA GLY A 118 5.61 -18.00 0.22
C GLY A 118 6.02 -18.73 -1.05
N SER A 119 5.43 -19.90 -1.29
CA SER A 119 5.60 -20.61 -2.54
C SER A 119 4.25 -20.68 -3.27
N ALA A 120 4.23 -20.30 -4.54
CA ALA A 120 3.10 -20.50 -5.42
C ALA A 120 3.61 -21.04 -6.76
N ASP A 121 2.97 -22.08 -7.28
CA ASP A 121 3.32 -22.75 -8.52
C ASP A 121 4.81 -23.14 -8.63
N GLY A 122 5.38 -23.61 -7.50
CA GLY A 122 6.79 -24.02 -7.41
C GLY A 122 7.80 -22.87 -7.44
N ARG A 123 7.35 -21.61 -7.35
CA ARG A 123 8.21 -20.43 -7.29
C ARG A 123 8.13 -19.78 -5.91
N ILE A 124 9.25 -19.27 -5.41
CA ILE A 124 9.27 -18.45 -4.20
C ILE A 124 8.78 -17.04 -4.58
N ILE A 125 7.77 -16.57 -3.85
CA ILE A 125 7.21 -15.22 -3.98
C ILE A 125 7.55 -14.45 -2.71
N HIS A 126 8.05 -13.24 -2.89
CA HIS A 126 8.27 -12.29 -1.80
C HIS A 126 7.27 -11.14 -1.97
N VAL A 127 6.56 -10.80 -0.90
CA VAL A 127 5.60 -9.69 -0.87
C VAL A 127 5.84 -8.83 0.35
N VAL A 128 5.47 -7.56 0.27
CA VAL A 128 5.45 -6.65 1.41
C VAL A 128 4.03 -6.12 1.54
N ILE A 129 3.43 -6.30 2.70
CA ILE A 129 2.11 -5.80 3.04
C ILE A 129 2.27 -4.47 3.77
N ASP A 130 1.65 -3.41 3.28
CA ASP A 130 1.78 -2.07 3.87
C ASP A 130 1.37 -2.04 5.35
N ARG A 131 0.22 -2.63 5.65
CA ARG A 131 -0.30 -2.75 7.01
C ARG A 131 -1.06 -4.05 7.21
N THR A 132 -0.80 -4.75 8.32
CA THR A 132 -1.58 -5.92 8.74
C THR A 132 -1.75 -5.93 10.25
N PHE A 133 -2.86 -6.50 10.72
CA PHE A 133 -3.17 -6.68 12.15
C PHE A 133 -4.34 -7.63 12.35
N ILE A 134 -4.59 -8.01 13.61
CA ILE A 134 -5.79 -8.75 14.03
C ILE A 134 -6.69 -7.78 14.78
N ASP A 135 -7.96 -7.69 14.38
CA ASP A 135 -8.96 -6.88 15.07
C ASP A 135 -9.51 -7.58 16.32
N ASP A 136 -10.40 -6.89 17.04
CA ASP A 136 -11.00 -7.39 18.27
C ASP A 136 -11.93 -8.62 18.05
N ASN A 137 -12.33 -8.87 16.81
CA ASN A 137 -13.12 -10.04 16.42
C ASN A 137 -12.23 -11.23 15.98
N GLY A 138 -10.92 -11.09 16.06
CA GLY A 138 -9.96 -12.12 15.67
C GLY A 138 -9.76 -12.23 14.16
N VAL A 139 -10.21 -11.26 13.37
CA VAL A 139 -10.06 -11.21 11.91
C VAL A 139 -8.71 -10.61 11.57
N ARG A 140 -7.98 -11.26 10.67
CA ARG A 140 -6.76 -10.72 10.08
C ARG A 140 -7.10 -9.71 8.99
N TRP A 141 -6.61 -8.49 9.13
CA TRP A 141 -6.68 -7.45 8.10
C TRP A 141 -5.37 -7.37 7.32
N ILE A 142 -5.50 -7.27 6.00
CA ILE A 142 -4.41 -6.99 5.06
C ILE A 142 -4.81 -5.72 4.33
N ILE A 143 -4.04 -4.66 4.52
CA ILE A 143 -4.36 -3.33 4.03
C ILE A 143 -3.22 -2.86 3.14
N ASP A 144 -3.58 -2.33 1.99
CA ASP A 144 -2.68 -1.72 1.03
C ASP A 144 -3.10 -0.27 0.81
N TYR A 145 -2.17 0.66 0.96
CA TYR A 145 -2.41 2.09 0.76
C TYR A 145 -2.29 2.44 -0.71
N LYS A 146 -3.24 3.19 -1.23
CA LYS A 146 -3.23 3.66 -2.61
C LYS A 146 -3.17 5.17 -2.68
N SER A 147 -2.22 5.70 -3.43
CA SER A 147 -2.04 7.14 -3.68
C SER A 147 -2.59 7.57 -5.05
N SER A 148 -3.42 6.74 -5.68
CA SER A 148 -4.04 7.04 -6.97
C SER A 148 -4.91 8.29 -6.86
N ALA A 149 -4.70 9.25 -7.77
CA ALA A 149 -5.53 10.44 -7.86
C ALA A 149 -6.82 10.14 -8.61
N HIS A 150 -7.96 10.46 -8.00
CA HIS A 150 -9.25 10.47 -8.69
C HIS A 150 -9.33 11.70 -9.60
N ARG A 151 -9.49 11.51 -10.91
CA ARG A 151 -9.58 12.58 -11.91
C ARG A 151 -10.98 12.62 -12.55
N GLY A 152 -11.99 13.05 -11.77
CA GLY A 152 -13.36 13.23 -12.26
C GLY A 152 -14.18 11.94 -12.38
N GLY A 153 -15.49 12.07 -12.46
CA GLY A 153 -16.45 10.97 -12.43
C GLY A 153 -16.87 10.59 -11.01
N SER A 154 -17.54 9.43 -10.86
CA SER A 154 -17.96 8.89 -9.57
C SER A 154 -16.75 8.32 -8.81
N VAL A 155 -16.59 8.73 -7.54
CA VAL A 155 -15.58 8.14 -6.64
C VAL A 155 -15.86 6.65 -6.42
N GLU A 156 -17.13 6.28 -6.33
CA GLU A 156 -17.55 4.89 -6.13
C GLU A 156 -17.12 4.01 -7.30
N ASP A 157 -17.41 4.44 -8.55
CA ASP A 157 -17.00 3.71 -9.74
C ASP A 157 -15.48 3.62 -9.90
N PHE A 158 -14.76 4.65 -9.45
CA PHE A 158 -13.30 4.63 -9.42
C PHE A 158 -12.79 3.56 -8.46
N LEU A 159 -13.31 3.55 -7.23
CA LEU A 159 -12.89 2.62 -6.18
C LEU A 159 -13.24 1.17 -6.54
N ASP A 160 -14.37 0.94 -7.23
CA ASP A 160 -14.76 -0.40 -7.68
C ASP A 160 -13.81 -0.92 -8.77
N ARG A 161 -13.45 -0.09 -9.74
CA ARG A 161 -12.43 -0.45 -10.75
C ARG A 161 -11.06 -0.70 -10.13
N GLU A 162 -10.67 0.08 -9.14
CA GLU A 162 -9.41 -0.16 -8.43
C GLU A 162 -9.46 -1.46 -7.61
N LYS A 163 -10.58 -1.80 -6.98
CA LYS A 163 -10.78 -3.11 -6.35
C LYS A 163 -10.56 -4.25 -7.36
N GLU A 164 -11.22 -4.18 -8.51
CA GLU A 164 -11.05 -5.18 -9.58
C GLU A 164 -9.59 -5.29 -10.04
N ARG A 165 -8.92 -4.15 -10.20
CA ARG A 165 -7.52 -4.10 -10.63
C ARG A 165 -6.55 -4.75 -9.65
N TYR A 166 -6.77 -4.59 -8.33
CA TYR A 166 -5.85 -5.04 -7.29
C TYR A 166 -6.30 -6.31 -6.57
N GLN A 167 -7.48 -6.83 -6.86
CA GLN A 167 -8.03 -8.01 -6.16
C GLN A 167 -7.12 -9.23 -6.24
N GLU A 168 -6.46 -9.47 -7.38
CA GLU A 168 -5.56 -10.61 -7.55
C GLU A 168 -4.28 -10.46 -6.73
N GLN A 169 -3.69 -9.26 -6.68
CA GLN A 169 -2.55 -8.94 -5.82
C GLN A 169 -2.89 -9.20 -4.36
N MET A 170 -4.01 -8.66 -3.90
CA MET A 170 -4.48 -8.82 -2.52
C MET A 170 -4.82 -10.27 -2.17
N ALA A 171 -5.39 -11.02 -3.12
CA ALA A 171 -5.61 -12.46 -2.98
C ALA A 171 -4.28 -13.22 -2.83
N GLY A 172 -3.24 -12.80 -3.55
CA GLY A 172 -1.88 -13.34 -3.38
C GLY A 172 -1.35 -13.16 -1.96
N TYR A 173 -1.52 -11.98 -1.37
CA TYR A 173 -1.16 -11.72 0.02
C TYR A 173 -1.93 -12.62 1.00
N ALA A 174 -3.24 -12.72 0.82
CA ALA A 174 -4.09 -13.58 1.65
C ALA A 174 -3.69 -15.06 1.55
N ARG A 175 -3.33 -15.53 0.36
CA ARG A 175 -2.88 -16.92 0.15
C ARG A 175 -1.63 -17.24 0.95
N ILE A 176 -0.64 -16.35 0.96
CA ILE A 176 0.59 -16.53 1.74
C ILE A 176 0.28 -16.47 3.24
N MET A 177 -0.55 -15.51 3.67
CA MET A 177 -0.93 -15.35 5.07
C MET A 177 -1.68 -16.58 5.61
N ARG A 178 -2.56 -17.18 4.81
CA ARG A 178 -3.29 -18.42 5.17
C ARG A 178 -2.37 -19.62 5.37
N GLY A 179 -1.22 -19.66 4.72
CA GLY A 179 -0.20 -20.67 4.98
C GLY A 179 0.41 -20.56 6.40
N MET A 180 0.22 -19.45 7.08
CA MET A 180 0.80 -19.17 8.40
C MET A 180 -0.23 -19.23 9.53
N GLU A 181 -1.52 -18.95 9.24
CA GLU A 181 -2.57 -18.90 10.25
C GLU A 181 -3.94 -19.26 9.66
N ASN A 182 -4.83 -19.76 10.52
CA ASN A 182 -6.17 -20.21 10.12
C ASN A 182 -7.25 -19.24 10.63
N ARG A 183 -7.13 -17.95 10.32
CA ARG A 183 -8.08 -16.91 10.70
C ARG A 183 -8.88 -16.44 9.49
N PRO A 184 -10.10 -15.91 9.69
CA PRO A 184 -10.76 -15.13 8.65
C PRO A 184 -9.87 -13.97 8.22
N ILE A 185 -9.77 -13.72 6.91
CA ILE A 185 -8.95 -12.64 6.36
C ILE A 185 -9.86 -11.66 5.64
N ARG A 186 -9.70 -10.38 5.95
CA ARG A 186 -10.29 -9.27 5.20
C ARG A 186 -9.19 -8.47 4.51
N LEU A 187 -9.50 -8.01 3.32
CA LEU A 187 -8.64 -7.24 2.44
C LEU A 187 -9.17 -5.82 2.33
N MET A 188 -8.29 -4.83 2.32
CA MET A 188 -8.68 -3.44 2.18
C MET A 188 -7.69 -2.67 1.31
N LEU A 189 -8.22 -1.90 0.37
CA LEU A 189 -7.51 -0.81 -0.29
C LEU A 189 -7.95 0.49 0.38
N TYR A 190 -7.02 1.20 0.99
CA TYR A 190 -7.29 2.48 1.64
C TYR A 190 -6.66 3.63 0.84
N TYR A 191 -7.43 4.67 0.60
CA TYR A 191 -7.06 5.85 -0.19
C TYR A 191 -6.95 7.08 0.72
N PRO A 192 -5.76 7.39 1.27
CA PRO A 192 -5.56 8.51 2.19
C PRO A 192 -6.10 9.84 1.66
N GLN A 193 -5.88 10.14 0.39
CA GLN A 193 -6.30 11.40 -0.24
C GLN A 193 -7.80 11.51 -0.50
N LEU A 194 -8.55 10.42 -0.40
CA LEU A 194 -10.00 10.38 -0.62
C LEU A 194 -10.79 10.17 0.66
N LYS A 195 -10.15 9.84 1.78
CA LYS A 195 -10.78 9.36 3.03
C LYS A 195 -11.77 8.24 2.72
N ASN A 196 -11.36 7.32 1.85
CA ASN A 196 -12.26 6.28 1.35
C ASN A 196 -11.51 4.97 1.18
N TYR A 197 -12.27 3.87 1.06
CA TYR A 197 -11.70 2.54 0.95
C TYR A 197 -12.62 1.58 0.20
N ARG A 198 -12.07 0.44 -0.16
CA ARG A 198 -12.82 -0.78 -0.52
C ARG A 198 -12.31 -1.93 0.32
N GLU A 199 -13.23 -2.69 0.89
CA GLU A 199 -12.93 -3.90 1.64
C GLU A 199 -13.74 -5.08 1.14
N TRP A 200 -13.19 -6.29 1.32
CA TRP A 200 -13.87 -7.55 0.98
C TRP A 200 -13.25 -8.71 1.75
N GLY A 201 -13.97 -9.82 1.82
CA GLY A 201 -13.45 -11.08 2.35
C GLY A 201 -12.46 -11.72 1.38
N ALA A 202 -11.37 -12.28 1.89
CA ALA A 202 -10.43 -12.99 1.02
C ALA A 202 -11.05 -14.20 0.30
N ASP A 203 -12.16 -14.73 0.82
CA ASP A 203 -12.91 -15.86 0.22
C ASP A 203 -13.84 -15.42 -0.91
N GLU A 204 -14.11 -14.11 -1.04
CA GLU A 204 -14.95 -13.55 -2.11
C GLU A 204 -14.21 -13.48 -3.46
N VAL A 205 -12.89 -13.68 -3.46
CA VAL A 205 -12.09 -13.66 -4.69
C VAL A 205 -12.17 -15.03 -5.35
N SER A 206 -12.80 -15.09 -6.53
CA SER A 206 -12.94 -16.32 -7.33
C SER A 206 -11.57 -16.96 -7.62
N GLY A 207 -11.38 -18.21 -7.18
CA GLY A 207 -10.11 -18.96 -7.36
C GLY A 207 -9.40 -19.30 -6.05
N LEU A 208 -9.86 -18.82 -4.89
CA LEU A 208 -9.36 -19.22 -3.57
C LEU A 208 -10.14 -20.41 -2.97
N SER A 209 -10.93 -21.12 -3.77
CA SER A 209 -11.62 -22.33 -3.33
C SER A 209 -10.60 -23.39 -2.89
N TYR A 210 -10.62 -23.71 -1.61
CA TYR A 210 -9.86 -24.82 -1.05
C TYR A 210 -10.38 -26.15 -1.57
N LYS A 211 -9.48 -26.98 -2.09
CA LYS A 211 -9.62 -28.42 -1.88
C LYS A 211 -9.02 -28.70 -0.48
N VAL A 212 -9.89 -29.06 0.46
CA VAL A 212 -9.53 -29.71 1.73
C VAL A 212 -8.86 -31.05 1.42
#